data_342c8b65448396ce5791a93cfb57990a
#
_entry.id   342c8b65448396ce5791a93cfb57990a
#
_cell.length_a   1.000
_cell.length_b   1.000
_cell.length_c   1.000
_cell.angle_alpha   90.00
_cell.angle_beta   90.00
_cell.angle_gamma   90.00
#
_symmetry.space_group_name_H-M   'P 1'
#
loop_
_entity.id
_entity.type
_entity.pdbx_description
1 polymer ?
#
loop_
_entity_poly.entity_id
_entity_poly.type
_entity_poly.pdbx_seq_one_letter_code
_entity_poly.pdbx_strand_id
1 'polypeptide(L)'
;FNVRPLAADGQPFELALVRAMISAANADGHIGPDEQRRIFDHIAKLDLNAGDKAFLFDAISKPDNAAAISGLANGLEQASELWLAARLAIDPDDPREEAYLTELATGLKVPDGLVAQLELRMQNQQTAAA
;
A
#
# COMPACT_ATOMS: atom_id res chain seq x y z
N PHE A 1 -20.09 -11.11 -14.37
CA PHE A 1 -20.15 -10.37 -13.10
C PHE A 1 -18.82 -9.78 -12.76
N ASN A 2 -18.77 -8.45 -12.73
CA ASN A 2 -17.60 -7.77 -12.21
C ASN A 2 -17.80 -7.52 -10.72
N VAL A 3 -17.43 -8.52 -9.92
CA VAL A 3 -17.44 -8.36 -8.46
C VAL A 3 -16.10 -7.78 -8.06
N ARG A 4 -16.10 -6.57 -7.53
CA ARG A 4 -14.88 -5.96 -6.99
C ARG A 4 -14.49 -6.70 -5.72
N PRO A 5 -13.24 -7.18 -5.60
CA PRO A 5 -12.76 -7.77 -4.35
C PRO A 5 -12.90 -6.78 -3.21
N LEU A 6 -13.28 -7.26 -2.04
CA LEU A 6 -13.44 -6.42 -0.86
C LEU A 6 -12.31 -6.67 0.13
N ALA A 7 -11.87 -5.59 0.78
CA ALA A 7 -11.01 -5.66 1.95
C ALA A 7 -11.82 -6.13 3.17
N ALA A 8 -11.13 -6.39 4.28
CA ALA A 8 -11.78 -6.87 5.50
C ALA A 8 -12.79 -5.89 6.08
N ASP A 9 -12.67 -4.59 5.79
CA ASP A 9 -13.60 -3.58 6.23
C ASP A 9 -14.83 -3.42 5.33
N GLY A 10 -14.95 -4.23 4.28
CA GLY A 10 -16.07 -4.19 3.35
C GLY A 10 -15.93 -3.16 2.23
N GLN A 11 -14.88 -2.36 2.23
CA GLN A 11 -14.60 -1.42 1.14
C GLN A 11 -13.89 -2.14 -0.03
N PRO A 12 -13.98 -1.60 -1.26
CA PRO A 12 -13.23 -2.19 -2.37
C PRO A 12 -11.74 -2.31 -2.05
N PHE A 13 -11.15 -3.45 -2.37
CA PHE A 13 -9.75 -3.72 -2.05
C PHE A 13 -8.79 -2.75 -2.74
N GLU A 14 -9.12 -2.28 -3.94
CA GLU A 14 -8.29 -1.29 -4.63
C GLU A 14 -8.11 0.00 -3.81
N LEU A 15 -9.11 0.39 -3.01
CA LEU A 15 -8.98 1.53 -2.11
C LEU A 15 -8.03 1.21 -0.95
N ALA A 16 -8.07 -0.03 -0.46
CA ALA A 16 -7.15 -0.48 0.59
C ALA A 16 -5.70 -0.42 0.13
N LEU A 17 -5.43 -0.75 -1.13
CA LEU A 17 -4.08 -0.66 -1.70
C LEU A 17 -3.56 0.79 -1.67
N VAL A 18 -4.40 1.74 -2.06
CA VAL A 18 -4.00 3.16 -2.02
C VAL A 18 -3.82 3.64 -0.57
N ARG A 19 -4.67 3.19 0.34
CA ARG A 19 -4.52 3.51 1.77
C ARG A 19 -3.19 3.00 2.31
N ALA A 20 -2.76 1.80 1.89
CA ALA A 20 -1.46 1.26 2.27
C ALA A 20 -0.31 2.12 1.73
N MET A 21 -0.41 2.59 0.49
CA MET A 21 0.58 3.50 -0.10
C MET A 21 0.67 4.80 0.68
N ILE A 22 -0.47 5.39 1.03
CA ILE A 22 -0.54 6.64 1.80
C ILE A 22 0.07 6.43 3.20
N SER A 23 -0.28 5.34 3.86
CA SER A 23 0.22 5.01 5.19
C SER A 23 1.75 4.86 5.19
N ALA A 24 2.28 4.13 4.22
CA ALA A 24 3.72 3.93 4.08
C ALA A 24 4.46 5.24 3.80
N ALA A 25 3.92 6.05 2.89
CA ALA A 25 4.52 7.33 2.54
C ALA A 25 4.57 8.29 3.73
N ASN A 26 3.68 8.14 4.69
CA ASN A 26 3.63 8.96 5.90
C ASN A 26 4.49 8.39 7.04
N ALA A 27 5.28 7.35 6.81
CA ALA A 27 6.03 6.67 7.88
C ALA A 27 7.04 7.59 8.59
N ASP A 28 7.56 8.59 7.89
CA ASP A 28 8.48 9.57 8.47
C ASP A 28 7.77 10.83 9.00
N GLY A 29 6.45 10.84 9.03
CA GLY A 29 5.64 11.93 9.55
C GLY A 29 5.11 12.89 8.50
N HIS A 30 5.50 12.77 7.25
CA HIS A 30 4.97 13.60 6.16
C HIS A 30 5.10 12.88 4.82
N ILE A 31 4.24 13.26 3.88
CA ILE A 31 4.25 12.71 2.53
C ILE A 31 4.96 13.70 1.62
N GLY A 32 6.13 13.30 1.11
CA GLY A 32 6.93 14.15 0.25
C GLY A 32 6.36 14.28 -1.17
N PRO A 33 6.91 15.23 -1.99
CA PRO A 33 6.40 15.45 -3.34
C PRO A 33 6.47 14.23 -4.26
N ASP A 34 7.56 13.46 -4.20
CA ASP A 34 7.72 12.28 -5.04
C ASP A 34 6.75 11.18 -4.62
N GLU A 35 6.53 11.03 -3.32
CA GLU A 35 5.58 10.07 -2.77
C GLU A 35 4.16 10.43 -3.16
N GLN A 36 3.79 11.71 -3.07
CA GLN A 36 2.49 12.19 -3.52
C GLN A 36 2.27 11.89 -4.99
N ARG A 37 3.29 12.09 -5.82
CA ARG A 37 3.20 11.82 -7.25
C ARG A 37 2.91 10.35 -7.52
N ARG A 38 3.62 9.45 -6.84
CA ARG A 38 3.41 8.00 -6.99
C ARG A 38 1.99 7.61 -6.62
N ILE A 39 1.47 8.17 -5.52
CA ILE A 39 0.11 7.91 -5.05
C ILE A 39 -0.91 8.41 -6.08
N PHE A 40 -0.77 9.66 -6.54
CA PHE A 40 -1.71 10.24 -7.50
C PHE A 40 -1.66 9.53 -8.85
N ASP A 41 -0.47 9.13 -9.31
CA ASP A 41 -0.33 8.36 -10.54
C ASP A 41 -1.05 7.02 -10.43
N HIS A 42 -0.97 6.38 -9.28
CA HIS A 42 -1.68 5.12 -9.05
C HIS A 42 -3.20 5.33 -9.05
N ILE A 43 -3.66 6.38 -8.35
CA ILE A 43 -5.10 6.71 -8.31
C ILE A 43 -5.62 6.98 -9.72
N ALA A 44 -4.85 7.66 -10.55
CA ALA A 44 -5.25 8.00 -11.91
C ALA A 44 -5.45 6.77 -12.80
N LYS A 45 -4.78 5.65 -12.48
CA LYS A 45 -4.91 4.40 -13.22
C LYS A 45 -6.13 3.59 -12.81
N LEU A 46 -6.76 3.94 -11.68
CA LEU A 46 -7.94 3.26 -11.19
C LEU A 46 -9.20 3.93 -11.73
N ASP A 47 -10.21 3.14 -12.03
CA ASP A 47 -11.51 3.65 -12.48
C ASP A 47 -12.37 3.95 -11.25
N LEU A 48 -12.10 5.07 -10.60
CA LEU A 48 -12.76 5.45 -9.35
C LEU A 48 -13.83 6.49 -9.58
N ASN A 49 -14.94 6.36 -8.86
CA ASN A 49 -16.00 7.37 -8.84
C ASN A 49 -15.62 8.52 -7.89
N ALA A 50 -16.45 9.57 -7.87
CA ALA A 50 -16.21 10.75 -7.04
C ALA A 50 -16.17 10.43 -5.55
N GLY A 51 -17.03 9.50 -5.10
CA GLY A 51 -17.05 9.07 -3.71
C GLY A 51 -15.76 8.37 -3.29
N ASP A 52 -15.25 7.48 -4.14
CA ASP A 52 -13.98 6.79 -3.91
C ASP A 52 -12.83 7.80 -3.81
N LYS A 53 -12.79 8.77 -4.72
CA LYS A 53 -11.74 9.80 -4.71
C LYS A 53 -11.79 10.65 -3.45
N ALA A 54 -12.99 11.06 -3.03
CA ALA A 54 -13.16 11.83 -1.79
C ALA A 54 -12.67 11.04 -0.58
N PHE A 55 -12.98 9.74 -0.53
CA PHE A 55 -12.52 8.86 0.53
C PHE A 55 -11.00 8.81 0.61
N LEU A 56 -10.32 8.72 -0.54
CA LEU A 56 -8.86 8.67 -0.59
C LEU A 56 -8.22 10.01 -0.24
N PHE A 57 -8.81 11.13 -0.62
CA PHE A 57 -8.32 12.44 -0.20
C PHE A 57 -8.42 12.62 1.32
N ASP A 58 -9.48 12.11 1.94
CA ASP A 58 -9.58 12.09 3.40
C ASP A 58 -8.48 11.24 4.02
N ALA A 59 -8.14 10.11 3.39
CA ALA A 59 -7.08 9.24 3.87
C ALA A 59 -5.71 9.93 3.82
N ILE A 60 -5.48 10.80 2.84
CA ILE A 60 -4.23 11.59 2.77
C ILE A 60 -4.16 12.58 3.94
N SER A 61 -5.30 13.17 4.33
CA SER A 61 -5.37 14.10 5.46
C SER A 61 -5.16 13.41 6.80
N LYS A 62 -5.61 12.16 6.92
CA LYS A 62 -5.50 11.35 8.14
C LYS A 62 -5.00 9.95 7.77
N PRO A 63 -3.69 9.80 7.50
CA PRO A 63 -3.15 8.50 7.09
C PRO A 63 -3.35 7.43 8.15
N ASP A 64 -3.68 6.22 7.71
CA ASP A 64 -3.75 5.06 8.58
C ASP A 64 -2.35 4.67 9.06
N ASN A 65 -2.27 4.08 10.26
CA ASN A 65 -1.02 3.49 10.71
C ASN A 65 -0.90 2.04 10.20
N ALA A 66 0.25 1.41 10.43
CA ALA A 66 0.49 0.04 9.97
C ALA A 66 -0.52 -0.95 10.54
N ALA A 67 -0.93 -0.78 11.80
CA ALA A 67 -1.91 -1.66 12.42
C ALA A 67 -3.27 -1.59 11.72
N ALA A 68 -3.72 -0.38 11.34
CA ALA A 68 -4.98 -0.20 10.63
C ALA A 68 -4.93 -0.87 9.26
N ILE A 69 -3.82 -0.71 8.52
CA ILE A 69 -3.64 -1.36 7.22
C ILE A 69 -3.62 -2.88 7.37
N SER A 70 -2.96 -3.38 8.41
CA SER A 70 -2.90 -4.83 8.67
C SER A 70 -4.28 -5.46 8.83
N GLY A 71 -5.23 -4.71 9.38
CA GLY A 71 -6.60 -5.17 9.56
C GLY A 71 -7.42 -5.22 8.29
N LEU A 72 -6.91 -4.74 7.16
CA LEU A 72 -7.66 -4.68 5.91
C LEU A 72 -7.55 -5.94 5.05
N ALA A 73 -6.62 -6.84 5.37
CA ALA A 73 -6.38 -8.04 4.56
C ALA A 73 -7.38 -9.15 4.87
N ASN A 74 -7.99 -9.70 3.82
CA ASN A 74 -8.70 -10.96 3.85
C ASN A 74 -7.81 -12.03 3.24
N GLY A 75 -7.00 -12.68 4.07
CA GLY A 75 -6.12 -13.76 3.65
C GLY A 75 -4.74 -13.31 3.18
N LEU A 76 -3.88 -14.28 2.92
CA LEU A 76 -2.47 -14.06 2.62
C LEU A 76 -2.25 -13.34 1.29
N GLU A 77 -3.07 -13.61 0.29
CA GLU A 77 -2.94 -12.96 -1.01
C GLU A 77 -3.15 -11.45 -0.88
N GLN A 78 -4.23 -11.03 -0.21
CA GLN A 78 -4.47 -9.61 0.03
C GLN A 78 -3.39 -9.00 0.92
N ALA A 79 -2.93 -9.73 1.94
CA ALA A 79 -1.84 -9.27 2.80
C ALA A 79 -0.58 -8.98 1.98
N SER A 80 -0.22 -9.88 1.06
CA SER A 80 0.94 -9.71 0.19
C SER A 80 0.78 -8.50 -0.73
N GLU A 81 -0.40 -8.30 -1.29
CA GLU A 81 -0.67 -7.15 -2.17
C GLU A 81 -0.62 -5.82 -1.42
N LEU A 82 -1.13 -5.78 -0.18
CA LEU A 82 -1.05 -4.58 0.66
C LEU A 82 0.40 -4.24 0.97
N TRP A 83 1.22 -5.24 1.30
CA TRP A 83 2.63 -5.03 1.55
C TRP A 83 3.35 -4.49 0.31
N LEU A 84 3.07 -5.07 -0.86
CA LEU A 84 3.66 -4.60 -2.13
C LEU A 84 3.25 -3.17 -2.45
N ALA A 85 1.98 -2.82 -2.24
CA ALA A 85 1.51 -1.46 -2.47
C ALA A 85 2.26 -0.47 -1.58
N ALA A 86 2.40 -0.79 -0.30
CA ALA A 86 3.17 0.04 0.64
C ALA A 86 4.62 0.20 0.17
N ARG A 87 5.25 -0.90 -0.25
CA ARG A 87 6.63 -0.90 -0.72
C ARG A 87 6.84 -0.04 -1.96
N LEU A 88 5.85 -0.02 -2.86
CA LEU A 88 5.91 0.80 -4.08
C LEU A 88 5.89 2.30 -3.80
N ALA A 89 5.31 2.70 -2.68
CA ALA A 89 5.11 4.11 -2.36
C ALA A 89 6.31 4.75 -1.69
N ILE A 90 7.31 3.97 -1.26
CA ILE A 90 8.38 4.45 -0.41
C ILE A 90 9.76 4.26 -1.04
N ASP A 91 10.73 4.97 -0.45
CA ASP A 91 12.15 4.83 -0.78
C ASP A 91 12.77 3.87 0.25
N PRO A 92 13.35 2.73 -0.20
CA PRO A 92 13.90 1.74 0.71
C PRO A 92 15.13 2.22 1.51
N ASP A 93 15.72 3.36 1.13
CA ASP A 93 16.89 3.89 1.81
C ASP A 93 16.58 4.63 3.12
N ASP A 94 15.29 4.93 3.38
CA ASP A 94 14.90 5.59 4.62
C ASP A 94 14.65 4.56 5.73
N PRO A 95 15.40 4.61 6.86
CA PRO A 95 15.23 3.66 7.95
C PRO A 95 13.83 3.62 8.55
N ARG A 96 13.12 4.76 8.56
CA ARG A 96 11.76 4.82 9.10
C ARG A 96 10.78 4.11 8.19
N GLU A 97 10.99 4.22 6.88
CA GLU A 97 10.18 3.51 5.90
C GLU A 97 10.45 2.01 5.93
N GLU A 98 11.71 1.60 6.10
CA GLU A 98 12.05 0.19 6.29
C GLU A 98 11.40 -0.38 7.56
N ALA A 99 11.47 0.36 8.66
CA ALA A 99 10.83 -0.04 9.92
C ALA A 99 9.33 -0.21 9.75
N TYR A 100 8.69 0.70 9.00
CA TYR A 100 7.27 0.60 8.68
C TYR A 100 6.96 -0.70 7.94
N LEU A 101 7.74 -1.04 6.92
CA LEU A 101 7.52 -2.26 6.13
C LEU A 101 7.65 -3.52 6.99
N THR A 102 8.61 -3.55 7.90
CA THR A 102 8.80 -4.65 8.83
C THR A 102 7.59 -4.79 9.76
N GLU A 103 7.14 -3.68 10.32
CA GLU A 103 5.95 -3.66 11.17
C GLU A 103 4.71 -4.12 10.41
N LEU A 104 4.55 -3.63 9.18
CA LEU A 104 3.41 -3.99 8.34
C LEU A 104 3.42 -5.48 8.00
N ALA A 105 4.57 -6.04 7.62
CA ALA A 105 4.69 -7.46 7.32
C ALA A 105 4.31 -8.31 8.52
N THR A 106 4.76 -7.92 9.72
CA THR A 106 4.42 -8.61 10.96
C THR A 106 2.92 -8.57 11.23
N GLY A 107 2.32 -7.38 11.12
CA GLY A 107 0.88 -7.21 11.33
C GLY A 107 0.03 -7.97 10.32
N LEU A 108 0.46 -8.00 9.07
CA LEU A 108 -0.20 -8.73 8.00
C LEU A 108 0.06 -10.23 8.05
N LYS A 109 0.97 -10.68 8.91
CA LYS A 109 1.39 -12.08 9.04
C LYS A 109 1.98 -12.64 7.74
N VAL A 110 2.72 -11.80 7.02
CA VAL A 110 3.47 -12.21 5.84
C VAL A 110 4.82 -12.77 6.31
N PRO A 111 5.12 -14.05 6.04
CA PRO A 111 6.39 -14.64 6.49
C PRO A 111 7.61 -13.98 5.86
N ASP A 112 8.75 -13.98 6.57
CA ASP A 112 9.98 -13.35 6.10
C ASP A 112 10.42 -13.87 4.73
N GLY A 113 10.31 -15.18 4.50
CA GLY A 113 10.64 -15.78 3.21
C GLY A 113 9.78 -15.25 2.08
N LEU A 114 8.50 -15.00 2.34
CA LEU A 114 7.60 -14.43 1.34
C LEU A 114 7.92 -12.96 1.11
N VAL A 115 8.24 -12.20 2.15
CA VAL A 115 8.68 -10.81 2.01
C VAL A 115 9.88 -10.72 1.07
N ALA A 116 10.87 -11.61 1.24
CA ALA A 116 12.05 -11.65 0.38
C ALA A 116 11.69 -11.94 -1.09
N GLN A 117 10.75 -12.84 -1.33
CA GLN A 117 10.27 -13.13 -2.68
C GLN A 117 9.54 -11.96 -3.29
N LEU A 118 8.69 -11.27 -2.51
CA LEU A 118 7.97 -10.10 -2.98
C LEU A 118 8.93 -8.96 -3.34
N GLU A 119 9.98 -8.78 -2.54
CA GLU A 119 11.01 -7.77 -2.82
C GLU A 119 11.75 -8.06 -4.13
N LEU A 120 12.12 -9.32 -4.36
CA LEU A 120 12.75 -9.74 -5.61
C LEU A 120 11.85 -9.51 -6.82
N ARG A 121 10.60 -9.87 -6.68
CA ARG A 121 9.60 -9.69 -7.75
C ARG A 121 9.46 -8.23 -8.13
N MET A 122 9.44 -7.34 -7.14
CA MET A 122 9.35 -5.92 -7.36
C MET A 122 10.60 -5.37 -8.05
N GLN A 123 11.79 -5.80 -7.63
CA GLN A 123 13.04 -5.41 -8.25
C GLN A 123 13.12 -5.88 -9.70
N ASN A 124 12.66 -7.09 -9.99
CA ASN A 124 12.61 -7.62 -11.34
C ASN A 124 11.68 -6.81 -12.23
N GLN A 125 10.53 -6.39 -11.73
CA GLN A 125 9.60 -5.55 -12.47
C GLN A 125 10.20 -4.19 -12.79
N GLN A 126 10.89 -3.58 -11.84
CA GLN A 126 11.59 -2.31 -12.05
C GLN A 126 12.69 -2.43 -13.09
N THR A 127 13.46 -3.51 -13.03
CA THR A 127 14.52 -3.78 -14.00
C THR A 127 13.95 -4.00 -15.40
N ALA A 128 12.85 -4.74 -15.50
CA ALA A 128 12.20 -5.02 -16.78
C ALA A 128 11.58 -3.75 -17.41
N ALA A 129 11.21 -2.78 -16.59
CA ALA A 129 10.65 -1.51 -17.06
C ALA A 129 11.71 -0.51 -17.51
N ALA A 130 12.96 -0.77 -17.21
CA ALA A 130 14.06 0.15 -17.54
C ALA A 130 14.42 0.14 -19.03
#